data_c062068a7488e0b200f64d3cf2e53839
#
_entry.id   c062068a7488e0b200f64d3cf2e53839
#
_cell.length_a   1.000
_cell.length_b   1.000
_cell.length_c   1.000
_cell.angle_alpha   90.00
_cell.angle_beta   90.00
_cell.angle_gamma   90.00
#
_symmetry.space_group_name_H-M   'P 1'
#
loop_
_entity.id
_entity.type
_entity.pdbx_description
1 polymer ?
#
loop_
_entity_poly.entity_id
_entity_poly.type
_entity_poly.pdbx_seq_one_letter_code
_entity_poly.pdbx_strand_id
1 'polypeptide(L)'
;MRKVLLATTAIVALGGVSAASADISVSGGFEFKYDSWSGANSTTANNNSITNASKFKISASTVADNGMTLSAYTFQDASETGAFNDAGASISDDWGTIGFWDAEKGDAFATATDNTAEEGYNGATNTLDYKPADEQVEAADVSYLSPNMSGFQFSVGIKDTGAAEDATMMGAQYAMSAGDAAITLKYAVSSKGSATTTGRDGTDASSMGLVVAMSGVTLTLAQNDTEVKAAAAANDADYEASSAAIAYTISDAMAVQMYSGETDNKKDADFSFKDTGYGVTYTITPGLAASVTHNSWDHTNNSGTKDSGTNTAVALNLSF
;
A
#
# COMPACT_ATOMS: atom_id res chain seq x y z
N MET A 1 3.87 -15.61 -29.54
CA MET A 1 2.58 -16.31 -29.66
C MET A 1 2.53 -17.68 -28.96
N ARG A 2 3.57 -18.52 -28.95
CA ARG A 2 3.53 -19.85 -28.30
C ARG A 2 3.48 -19.82 -26.75
N LYS A 3 4.01 -18.78 -26.10
CA LYS A 3 4.06 -18.69 -24.62
C LYS A 3 2.72 -18.24 -23.99
N VAL A 4 1.92 -17.46 -24.69
CA VAL A 4 0.60 -17.01 -24.24
C VAL A 4 -0.42 -18.16 -24.26
N LEU A 5 -0.30 -19.09 -25.22
CA LEU A 5 -1.17 -20.27 -25.28
C LEU A 5 -0.90 -21.28 -24.13
N LEU A 6 0.32 -21.31 -23.58
CA LEU A 6 0.67 -22.20 -22.47
C LEU A 6 0.11 -21.70 -21.13
N ALA A 7 0.02 -20.38 -20.92
CA ALA A 7 -0.57 -19.81 -19.70
C ALA A 7 -2.09 -20.03 -19.65
N THR A 8 -2.79 -19.83 -20.76
CA THR A 8 -4.24 -20.13 -20.86
C THR A 8 -4.56 -21.63 -20.71
N THR A 9 -3.67 -22.51 -21.20
CA THR A 9 -3.87 -23.96 -21.07
C THR A 9 -3.62 -24.46 -19.65
N ALA A 10 -2.73 -23.82 -18.89
CA ALA A 10 -2.49 -24.17 -17.48
C ALA A 10 -3.66 -23.77 -16.57
N ILE A 11 -4.32 -22.63 -16.82
CA ILE A 11 -5.52 -22.20 -16.10
C ILE A 11 -6.71 -23.14 -16.38
N VAL A 12 -6.84 -23.60 -17.62
CA VAL A 12 -7.88 -24.58 -17.99
C VAL A 12 -7.59 -25.99 -17.43
N ALA A 13 -6.31 -26.35 -17.22
CA ALA A 13 -5.95 -27.65 -16.66
C ALA A 13 -6.17 -27.77 -15.13
N LEU A 14 -6.23 -26.64 -14.40
CA LEU A 14 -6.66 -26.62 -13.00
C LEU A 14 -8.18 -26.78 -12.84
N GLY A 15 -8.97 -26.58 -13.91
CA GLY A 15 -10.42 -26.75 -13.96
C GLY A 15 -10.92 -28.18 -14.22
N GLY A 16 -10.13 -29.21 -13.92
CA GLY A 16 -10.48 -30.62 -14.15
C GLY A 16 -11.54 -31.23 -13.20
N VAL A 17 -12.40 -30.42 -12.60
CA VAL A 17 -13.60 -30.85 -11.86
C VAL A 17 -14.78 -30.10 -12.41
N SER A 18 -15.63 -30.79 -13.21
CA SER A 18 -16.91 -30.34 -13.77
C SER A 18 -16.96 -28.87 -14.24
N ALA A 19 -17.42 -28.63 -15.43
CA ALA A 19 -17.41 -27.37 -16.19
C ALA A 19 -18.02 -26.15 -15.49
N ALA A 20 -17.42 -25.70 -14.36
CA ALA A 20 -17.58 -24.36 -13.90
C ALA A 20 -16.74 -23.47 -14.81
N SER A 21 -17.36 -22.66 -15.65
CA SER A 21 -16.63 -21.68 -16.46
C SER A 21 -16.03 -20.64 -15.52
N ALA A 22 -14.71 -20.57 -15.47
CA ALA A 22 -14.06 -19.48 -14.74
C ALA A 22 -14.28 -18.17 -15.50
N ASP A 23 -14.76 -17.15 -14.80
CA ASP A 23 -14.80 -15.79 -15.32
C ASP A 23 -13.36 -15.25 -15.33
N ILE A 24 -12.86 -14.95 -16.53
CA ILE A 24 -11.53 -14.36 -16.72
C ILE A 24 -11.70 -12.90 -17.06
N SER A 25 -11.03 -12.04 -16.30
CA SER A 25 -10.95 -10.62 -16.57
C SER A 25 -9.50 -10.19 -16.81
N VAL A 26 -9.35 -9.21 -17.69
CA VAL A 26 -8.09 -8.55 -17.96
C VAL A 26 -8.29 -7.09 -17.66
N SER A 27 -7.39 -6.53 -16.87
CA SER A 27 -7.37 -5.10 -16.56
C SER A 27 -5.94 -4.59 -16.61
N GLY A 28 -5.79 -3.29 -16.75
CA GLY A 28 -4.48 -2.69 -16.80
C GLY A 28 -4.52 -1.19 -16.71
N GLY A 29 -3.35 -0.60 -16.67
CA GLY A 29 -3.19 0.83 -16.65
C GLY A 29 -1.88 1.25 -17.29
N PHE A 30 -1.86 2.49 -17.70
CA PHE A 30 -0.67 3.17 -18.16
C PHE A 30 -0.64 4.54 -17.50
N GLU A 31 0.49 4.88 -16.89
CA GLU A 31 0.76 6.20 -16.35
C GLU A 31 1.87 6.85 -17.16
N PHE A 32 1.65 8.11 -17.51
CA PHE A 32 2.69 9.03 -17.95
C PHE A 32 2.79 10.13 -16.91
N LYS A 33 3.98 10.33 -16.32
CA LYS A 33 4.20 11.29 -15.26
C LYS A 33 5.39 12.19 -15.58
N TYR A 34 5.23 13.47 -15.35
CA TYR A 34 6.27 14.46 -15.32
C TYR A 34 6.44 14.96 -13.89
N ASP A 35 7.64 14.83 -13.35
CA ASP A 35 8.02 15.28 -12.02
C ASP A 35 9.01 16.43 -12.13
N SER A 36 8.81 17.45 -11.29
CA SER A 36 9.72 18.58 -11.13
C SER A 36 10.10 18.71 -9.65
N TRP A 37 11.37 18.44 -9.38
CA TRP A 37 11.95 18.43 -8.03
C TRP A 37 12.76 19.68 -7.76
N SER A 38 12.66 20.20 -6.54
CA SER A 38 13.49 21.28 -6.00
C SER A 38 13.87 20.96 -4.57
N GLY A 39 15.16 20.99 -4.22
CA GLY A 39 15.63 20.71 -2.86
C GLY A 39 16.94 21.42 -2.55
N ALA A 40 17.19 21.70 -1.26
CA ALA A 40 18.30 22.52 -0.81
C ALA A 40 19.66 21.78 -0.79
N ASN A 41 19.67 20.48 -0.47
CA ASN A 41 20.90 19.69 -0.28
C ASN A 41 20.94 18.40 -1.11
N SER A 42 19.97 18.16 -1.97
CA SER A 42 19.93 17.00 -2.82
C SER A 42 21.04 17.06 -3.88
N THR A 43 21.81 15.99 -4.03
CA THR A 43 22.72 15.82 -5.18
C THR A 43 21.96 15.79 -6.52
N THR A 44 20.65 15.74 -6.46
CA THR A 44 19.67 15.86 -7.53
C THR A 44 18.92 17.19 -7.52
N ALA A 45 19.49 18.24 -6.95
CA ALA A 45 18.89 19.57 -6.90
C ALA A 45 18.38 19.98 -8.28
N ASN A 46 17.08 20.31 -8.37
CA ASN A 46 16.40 20.75 -9.59
C ASN A 46 16.40 19.72 -10.72
N ASN A 47 16.01 18.51 -10.44
CA ASN A 47 15.86 17.49 -11.47
C ASN A 47 14.40 17.40 -11.94
N ASN A 48 14.24 17.32 -13.26
CA ASN A 48 12.95 17.04 -13.87
C ASN A 48 13.04 15.63 -14.48
N SER A 49 12.02 14.84 -14.27
CA SER A 49 11.93 13.50 -14.85
C SER A 49 10.63 13.29 -15.61
N ILE A 50 10.70 12.50 -16.64
CA ILE A 50 9.53 11.94 -17.32
C ILE A 50 9.60 10.44 -17.12
N THR A 51 8.58 9.89 -16.50
CA THR A 51 8.45 8.47 -16.26
C THR A 51 7.19 7.93 -16.92
N ASN A 52 7.20 6.65 -17.24
CA ASN A 52 6.01 5.93 -17.61
C ASN A 52 6.01 4.59 -16.89
N ALA A 53 4.84 4.19 -16.45
CA ALA A 53 4.60 2.90 -15.84
C ALA A 53 3.44 2.22 -16.56
N SER A 54 3.47 0.92 -16.67
CA SER A 54 2.34 0.16 -17.17
C SER A 54 2.10 -1.05 -16.28
N LYS A 55 0.83 -1.29 -16.00
CA LYS A 55 0.37 -2.39 -15.13
C LYS A 55 -0.60 -3.26 -15.92
N PHE A 56 -0.49 -4.56 -15.75
CA PHE A 56 -1.33 -5.54 -16.41
C PHE A 56 -1.69 -6.65 -15.45
N LYS A 57 -2.98 -6.90 -15.28
CA LYS A 57 -3.54 -7.92 -14.38
C LYS A 57 -4.45 -8.87 -15.13
N ILE A 58 -4.26 -10.16 -14.95
CA ILE A 58 -5.17 -11.20 -15.35
C ILE A 58 -5.76 -11.79 -14.07
N SER A 59 -7.08 -11.84 -13.96
CA SER A 59 -7.77 -12.45 -12.84
C SER A 59 -8.73 -13.53 -13.34
N ALA A 60 -8.86 -14.60 -12.58
CA ALA A 60 -9.82 -15.65 -12.82
C ALA A 60 -10.61 -15.92 -11.53
N SER A 61 -11.93 -16.15 -11.66
CA SER A 61 -12.78 -16.52 -10.54
C SER A 61 -13.79 -17.57 -10.96
N THR A 62 -14.12 -18.50 -10.07
CA THR A 62 -15.15 -19.51 -10.27
C THR A 62 -15.81 -19.87 -8.96
N VAL A 63 -17.07 -20.29 -9.02
CA VAL A 63 -17.78 -20.83 -7.87
C VAL A 63 -17.82 -22.36 -8.00
N ALA A 64 -17.32 -23.05 -6.99
CA ALA A 64 -17.34 -24.50 -6.91
C ALA A 64 -18.75 -25.02 -6.58
N ASP A 65 -19.01 -26.30 -6.83
CA ASP A 65 -20.33 -26.94 -6.63
C ASP A 65 -20.85 -26.85 -5.19
N ASN A 66 -19.95 -26.71 -4.22
CA ASN A 66 -20.29 -26.54 -2.80
C ASN A 66 -20.48 -25.06 -2.39
N GLY A 67 -20.48 -24.12 -3.34
CA GLY A 67 -20.69 -22.69 -3.11
C GLY A 67 -19.42 -21.88 -2.83
N MET A 68 -18.27 -22.50 -2.58
CA MET A 68 -17.01 -21.77 -2.37
C MET A 68 -16.57 -21.03 -3.62
N THR A 69 -16.12 -19.80 -3.47
CA THR A 69 -15.49 -19.02 -4.52
C THR A 69 -13.98 -19.25 -4.51
N LEU A 70 -13.45 -19.62 -5.66
CA LEU A 70 -12.01 -19.76 -5.91
C LEU A 70 -11.59 -18.62 -6.82
N SER A 71 -10.56 -17.87 -6.44
CA SER A 71 -10.02 -16.77 -7.23
C SER A 71 -8.51 -16.86 -7.35
N ALA A 72 -7.98 -16.41 -8.47
CA ALA A 72 -6.54 -16.27 -8.66
C ALA A 72 -6.26 -15.06 -9.56
N TYR A 73 -5.09 -14.46 -9.38
CA TYR A 73 -4.62 -13.42 -10.29
C TYR A 73 -3.12 -13.54 -10.52
N THR A 74 -2.68 -12.93 -11.59
CA THR A 74 -1.28 -12.59 -11.82
C THR A 74 -1.20 -11.15 -12.31
N PHE A 75 -0.14 -10.48 -11.89
CA PHE A 75 0.08 -9.06 -12.14
C PHE A 75 1.48 -8.85 -12.68
N GLN A 76 1.62 -7.89 -13.58
CA GLN A 76 2.92 -7.42 -14.08
C GLN A 76 2.98 -5.91 -13.96
N ASP A 77 4.03 -5.43 -13.32
CA ASP A 77 4.43 -4.03 -13.35
C ASP A 77 5.64 -3.89 -14.27
N ALA A 78 5.51 -3.08 -15.33
CA ALA A 78 6.60 -2.91 -16.30
C ALA A 78 7.74 -2.04 -15.76
N SER A 79 7.59 -1.39 -14.62
CA SER A 79 8.68 -0.71 -13.92
C SER A 79 9.65 -1.68 -13.25
N GLU A 80 9.25 -2.94 -13.06
CA GLU A 80 10.06 -3.96 -12.43
C GLU A 80 10.67 -4.93 -13.44
N THR A 81 11.89 -5.38 -13.17
CA THR A 81 12.59 -6.36 -14.01
C THR A 81 12.08 -7.76 -13.72
N GLY A 82 11.14 -8.24 -14.51
CA GLY A 82 10.61 -9.60 -14.41
C GLY A 82 9.35 -9.78 -15.26
N ALA A 83 9.00 -11.02 -15.54
CA ALA A 83 7.73 -11.34 -16.18
C ALA A 83 6.76 -11.82 -15.10
N PHE A 84 5.67 -11.09 -14.85
CA PHE A 84 4.67 -11.43 -13.84
C PHE A 84 5.29 -11.62 -12.44
N ASN A 85 5.52 -10.52 -11.79
CA ASN A 85 6.19 -10.48 -10.50
C ASN A 85 5.27 -10.71 -9.31
N ASP A 86 3.95 -10.58 -9.50
CA ASP A 86 2.98 -10.82 -8.42
C ASP A 86 1.93 -11.84 -8.84
N ALA A 87 1.58 -12.73 -7.93
CA ALA A 87 0.48 -13.67 -8.09
C ALA A 87 -0.23 -13.87 -6.76
N GLY A 88 -1.49 -14.28 -6.82
CA GLY A 88 -2.24 -14.63 -5.64
C GLY A 88 -3.41 -15.53 -5.95
N ALA A 89 -3.84 -16.26 -4.94
CA ALA A 89 -5.04 -17.07 -4.99
C ALA A 89 -5.82 -16.95 -3.68
N SER A 90 -7.13 -17.12 -3.74
CA SER A 90 -7.96 -17.14 -2.54
C SER A 90 -9.11 -18.12 -2.65
N ILE A 91 -9.55 -18.58 -1.47
CA ILE A 91 -10.73 -19.41 -1.28
C ILE A 91 -11.64 -18.67 -0.32
N SER A 92 -12.87 -18.42 -0.70
CA SER A 92 -13.85 -17.70 0.14
C SER A 92 -15.21 -18.35 0.16
N ASP A 93 -15.88 -18.21 1.30
CA ASP A 93 -17.23 -18.68 1.56
C ASP A 93 -17.83 -17.86 2.74
N ASP A 94 -18.99 -18.25 3.26
CA ASP A 94 -19.65 -17.61 4.44
C ASP A 94 -18.75 -17.56 5.69
N TRP A 95 -17.76 -18.42 5.81
CA TRP A 95 -16.79 -18.42 6.92
C TRP A 95 -15.68 -17.38 6.73
N GLY A 96 -15.53 -16.72 5.59
CA GLY A 96 -14.50 -15.73 5.29
C GLY A 96 -13.63 -16.11 4.10
N THR A 97 -12.40 -15.61 4.07
CA THR A 97 -11.45 -15.80 2.97
C THR A 97 -10.10 -16.25 3.47
N ILE A 98 -9.54 -17.30 2.88
CA ILE A 98 -8.12 -17.64 3.00
C ILE A 98 -7.43 -17.20 1.71
N GLY A 99 -6.36 -16.43 1.85
CA GLY A 99 -5.55 -15.93 0.75
C GLY A 99 -4.14 -16.51 0.79
N PHE A 100 -3.57 -16.71 -0.40
CA PHE A 100 -2.20 -17.12 -0.66
C PHE A 100 -1.60 -16.09 -1.62
N TRP A 101 -0.54 -15.41 -1.23
CA TRP A 101 -0.03 -14.24 -1.91
C TRP A 101 1.46 -14.40 -2.21
N ASP A 102 1.87 -13.98 -3.38
CA ASP A 102 3.26 -13.75 -3.72
C ASP A 102 3.43 -12.23 -3.70
N ALA A 103 4.32 -11.73 -2.87
CA ALA A 103 4.58 -10.31 -2.62
C ALA A 103 3.35 -9.48 -2.14
N GLU A 104 3.32 -9.20 -0.86
CA GLU A 104 2.80 -7.94 -0.26
C GLU A 104 1.31 -7.64 -0.31
N LYS A 105 0.37 -8.60 -0.36
CA LYS A 105 -1.07 -8.28 -0.42
C LYS A 105 -1.98 -8.96 0.60
N GLY A 106 -1.39 -9.55 1.64
CA GLY A 106 -2.16 -10.32 2.62
C GLY A 106 -2.77 -9.51 3.76
N ASP A 107 -2.58 -8.21 3.79
CA ASP A 107 -3.04 -7.36 4.88
C ASP A 107 -4.36 -6.66 4.54
N ALA A 108 -5.46 -7.23 4.90
CA ALA A 108 -6.75 -6.60 4.65
C ALA A 108 -6.93 -5.23 5.35
N PHE A 109 -6.12 -4.90 6.36
CA PHE A 109 -6.31 -3.71 7.21
C PHE A 109 -5.03 -2.97 7.59
N ALA A 110 -3.86 -3.37 7.13
CA ALA A 110 -2.60 -2.79 7.53
C ALA A 110 -2.48 -1.33 7.12
N THR A 111 -2.91 -0.98 5.94
CA THR A 111 -2.88 0.40 5.49
C THR A 111 -4.11 1.14 5.99
N ALA A 112 -4.00 1.72 7.16
CA ALA A 112 -5.00 2.69 7.60
C ALA A 112 -5.03 3.90 6.66
N THR A 113 -3.91 4.18 6.01
CA THR A 113 -3.76 5.32 5.12
C THR A 113 -2.72 5.01 4.06
N ASP A 114 -3.11 4.45 2.98
CA ASP A 114 -2.43 4.68 1.72
C ASP A 114 -2.73 6.12 1.33
N ASN A 115 -1.95 7.02 1.85
CA ASN A 115 -2.03 8.42 1.47
C ASN A 115 -1.12 8.61 0.27
N THR A 116 -1.64 9.24 -0.73
CA THR A 116 -0.93 9.85 -1.85
C THR A 116 0.26 10.76 -1.45
N ALA A 117 0.60 10.79 -0.17
CA ALA A 117 1.70 11.48 0.45
C ALA A 117 3.08 11.02 -0.03
N GLU A 118 3.17 9.80 -0.49
CA GLU A 118 4.44 9.18 -0.83
C GLU A 118 5.13 9.73 -2.07
N GLU A 119 4.42 10.37 -2.95
CA GLU A 119 5.00 10.86 -4.19
C GLU A 119 5.94 12.05 -4.00
N GLY A 120 6.01 12.62 -2.79
CA GLY A 120 6.79 13.80 -2.51
C GLY A 120 8.27 13.56 -2.20
N TYR A 121 8.62 12.45 -1.58
CA TYR A 121 9.99 12.21 -1.15
C TYR A 121 10.64 11.07 -1.93
N ASN A 122 11.32 11.40 -2.99
CA ASN A 122 12.32 10.53 -3.59
C ASN A 122 13.70 10.94 -3.10
N GLY A 123 14.06 10.51 -1.91
CA GLY A 123 15.39 10.70 -1.36
C GLY A 123 16.41 9.98 -2.23
N ALA A 124 16.95 10.68 -3.20
CA ALA A 124 17.91 10.18 -4.18
C ALA A 124 19.23 9.67 -3.57
N THR A 125 19.34 9.66 -2.28
CA THR A 125 20.44 9.07 -1.54
C THR A 125 19.93 8.35 -0.29
N ASN A 126 19.17 7.31 -0.52
CA ASN A 126 19.22 6.04 0.17
C ASN A 126 19.79 6.04 1.58
N THR A 127 19.05 6.19 2.54
CA THR A 127 19.25 5.42 3.77
C THR A 127 18.07 5.50 4.70
N LEU A 128 17.05 6.22 4.33
CA LEU A 128 15.85 6.35 5.14
C LEU A 128 14.62 6.18 4.23
N ASP A 129 14.32 4.94 3.88
CA ASP A 129 13.04 4.53 3.30
C ASP A 129 11.90 4.64 4.33
N TYR A 130 11.92 5.74 5.11
CA TYR A 130 10.87 6.02 6.07
C TYR A 130 9.87 6.97 5.45
N LYS A 131 8.82 6.38 4.98
CA LYS A 131 7.63 7.09 4.54
C LYS A 131 6.74 7.35 5.75
N PRO A 132 6.32 8.59 5.99
CA PRO A 132 5.41 8.88 7.10
C PRO A 132 4.11 8.10 6.91
N ALA A 133 3.72 7.36 7.91
CA ALA A 133 2.45 6.64 7.99
C ALA A 133 2.20 5.56 6.94
N ASP A 134 3.24 5.12 6.21
CA ASP A 134 3.10 4.12 5.18
C ASP A 134 3.62 2.76 5.60
N GLU A 135 2.86 1.71 5.29
CA GLU A 135 3.20 0.29 5.29
C GLU A 135 4.17 -0.19 6.39
N GLN A 136 3.93 0.22 7.63
CA GLN A 136 4.73 -0.22 8.77
C GLN A 136 4.41 -1.67 9.17
N VAL A 137 3.22 -2.15 8.79
CA VAL A 137 2.80 -3.52 9.09
C VAL A 137 3.13 -4.43 7.91
N GLU A 138 3.87 -5.48 8.16
CA GLU A 138 4.28 -6.45 7.14
C GLU A 138 3.07 -7.09 6.44
N ALA A 139 3.17 -7.32 5.14
CA ALA A 139 2.18 -8.04 4.35
C ALA A 139 2.30 -9.57 4.54
N ALA A 140 1.23 -10.31 4.34
CA ALA A 140 1.20 -11.76 4.56
C ALA A 140 1.33 -12.57 3.26
N ASP A 141 2.05 -13.69 3.31
CA ASP A 141 2.04 -14.69 2.23
C ASP A 141 0.80 -15.59 2.33
N VAL A 142 0.37 -15.85 3.56
CA VAL A 142 -0.89 -16.57 3.83
C VAL A 142 -1.70 -15.77 4.83
N SER A 143 -2.94 -15.47 4.49
CA SER A 143 -3.83 -14.70 5.35
C SER A 143 -5.23 -15.29 5.45
N TYR A 144 -5.89 -15.01 6.55
CA TYR A 144 -7.32 -15.22 6.75
C TYR A 144 -8.01 -13.90 7.03
N LEU A 145 -9.10 -13.64 6.31
CA LEU A 145 -10.01 -12.53 6.54
C LEU A 145 -11.38 -13.05 6.96
N SER A 146 -11.88 -12.61 8.11
CA SER A 146 -13.22 -12.98 8.58
C SER A 146 -14.33 -12.44 7.68
N PRO A 147 -15.53 -13.05 7.69
CA PRO A 147 -16.70 -12.41 7.11
C PRO A 147 -17.00 -11.08 7.82
N ASN A 148 -17.81 -10.26 7.17
CA ASN A 148 -18.31 -9.03 7.80
C ASN A 148 -19.39 -9.38 8.86
N MET A 149 -19.11 -9.12 10.12
CA MET A 149 -19.98 -9.36 11.25
C MET A 149 -20.61 -8.04 11.73
N SER A 150 -21.59 -7.54 10.98
CA SER A 150 -22.27 -6.27 11.28
C SER A 150 -21.31 -5.07 11.35
N GLY A 151 -20.40 -4.99 10.39
CA GLY A 151 -19.40 -3.92 10.29
C GLY A 151 -18.03 -4.31 10.86
N PHE A 152 -17.95 -5.32 11.70
CA PHE A 152 -16.69 -5.81 12.23
C PHE A 152 -16.08 -6.89 11.33
N GLN A 153 -14.78 -6.77 11.05
CA GLN A 153 -13.96 -7.80 10.41
C GLN A 153 -12.60 -7.86 11.10
N PHE A 154 -11.95 -9.02 11.06
CA PHE A 154 -10.58 -9.20 11.49
C PHE A 154 -9.78 -10.00 10.45
N SER A 155 -8.47 -9.84 10.46
CA SER A 155 -7.52 -10.60 9.65
C SER A 155 -6.37 -11.13 10.50
N VAL A 156 -5.79 -12.24 10.08
CA VAL A 156 -4.54 -12.78 10.60
C VAL A 156 -3.71 -13.27 9.43
N GLY A 157 -2.39 -13.16 9.53
CA GLY A 157 -1.51 -13.58 8.45
C GLY A 157 -0.12 -13.97 8.94
N ILE A 158 0.59 -14.66 8.07
CA ILE A 158 1.97 -15.08 8.25
C ILE A 158 2.74 -14.75 6.96
N LYS A 159 3.94 -14.22 7.12
CA LYS A 159 4.90 -13.99 6.04
C LYS A 159 6.16 -14.77 6.30
N ASP A 160 6.59 -15.57 5.32
CA ASP A 160 7.91 -16.19 5.30
C ASP A 160 8.95 -15.11 4.94
N THR A 161 9.76 -14.73 5.90
CA THR A 161 10.81 -13.72 5.68
C THR A 161 12.11 -14.30 5.14
N GLY A 162 12.17 -15.63 4.94
CA GLY A 162 13.42 -16.33 4.61
C GLY A 162 14.48 -16.26 5.72
N ALA A 163 14.11 -15.74 6.89
CA ALA A 163 14.96 -15.57 8.06
C ALA A 163 14.71 -16.70 9.11
N ALA A 164 15.34 -16.60 10.28
CA ALA A 164 15.17 -17.61 11.33
C ALA A 164 13.76 -17.60 11.95
N GLU A 165 13.04 -16.49 11.87
CA GLU A 165 11.68 -16.36 12.35
C GLU A 165 10.81 -15.63 11.32
N ASP A 166 9.59 -16.11 11.13
CA ASP A 166 8.59 -15.54 10.23
C ASP A 166 7.96 -14.28 10.84
N ALA A 167 7.37 -13.43 10.00
CA ALA A 167 6.53 -12.34 10.47
C ALA A 167 5.10 -12.85 10.66
N THR A 168 4.45 -12.34 11.69
CA THR A 168 3.02 -12.54 11.97
C THR A 168 2.31 -11.22 12.00
N MET A 169 1.06 -11.20 11.55
CA MET A 169 0.24 -9.99 11.54
C MET A 169 -1.18 -10.28 11.95
N MET A 170 -1.82 -9.27 12.54
CA MET A 170 -3.23 -9.28 12.88
C MET A 170 -3.81 -7.90 12.62
N GLY A 171 -5.05 -7.87 12.13
CA GLY A 171 -5.77 -6.62 11.90
C GLY A 171 -7.25 -6.74 12.27
N ALA A 172 -7.86 -5.62 12.53
CA ALA A 172 -9.30 -5.51 12.73
C ALA A 172 -9.81 -4.19 12.16
N GLN A 173 -11.02 -4.22 11.63
CA GLN A 173 -11.74 -3.00 11.28
C GLN A 173 -13.17 -3.03 11.78
N TYR A 174 -13.71 -1.84 12.01
CA TYR A 174 -15.12 -1.65 12.29
C TYR A 174 -15.68 -0.52 11.45
N ALA A 175 -16.63 -0.85 10.58
CA ALA A 175 -17.34 0.08 9.72
C ALA A 175 -18.76 0.31 10.26
N MET A 176 -19.14 1.58 10.40
CA MET A 176 -20.48 1.98 10.87
C MET A 176 -20.97 3.20 10.12
N SER A 177 -22.28 3.47 10.22
CA SER A 177 -22.89 4.69 9.70
C SER A 177 -23.47 5.50 10.87
N ALA A 178 -23.24 6.81 10.85
CA ALA A 178 -23.81 7.77 11.81
C ALA A 178 -24.50 8.90 11.02
N GLY A 179 -25.81 8.80 10.84
CA GLY A 179 -26.54 9.65 9.90
C GLY A 179 -26.03 9.42 8.47
N ASP A 180 -25.62 10.49 7.80
CA ASP A 180 -25.07 10.43 6.44
C ASP A 180 -23.55 10.15 6.40
N ALA A 181 -22.90 10.02 7.54
CA ALA A 181 -21.48 9.73 7.61
C ALA A 181 -21.24 8.22 7.63
N ALA A 182 -20.31 7.75 6.79
CA ALA A 182 -19.68 6.44 6.87
C ALA A 182 -18.37 6.58 7.65
N ILE A 183 -18.19 5.76 8.68
CA ILE A 183 -17.04 5.79 9.58
C ILE A 183 -16.40 4.42 9.58
N THR A 184 -15.08 4.36 9.37
CA THR A 184 -14.30 3.13 9.46
C THR A 184 -13.14 3.34 10.41
N LEU A 185 -13.04 2.49 11.42
CA LEU A 185 -11.90 2.37 12.33
C LEU A 185 -11.08 1.17 11.90
N LYS A 186 -9.76 1.31 11.87
CA LYS A 186 -8.82 0.24 11.52
C LYS A 186 -7.72 0.14 12.57
N TYR A 187 -7.27 -1.07 12.83
CA TYR A 187 -6.13 -1.35 13.68
C TYR A 187 -5.38 -2.57 13.16
N ALA A 188 -4.07 -2.51 13.07
CA ALA A 188 -3.25 -3.63 12.67
C ALA A 188 -1.96 -3.66 13.48
N VAL A 189 -1.41 -4.85 13.65
CA VAL A 189 -0.11 -5.09 14.28
C VAL A 189 0.66 -6.14 13.48
N SER A 190 1.97 -5.99 13.42
CA SER A 190 2.86 -7.04 12.93
C SER A 190 4.04 -7.22 13.88
N SER A 191 4.59 -8.42 13.90
CA SER A 191 5.81 -8.73 14.58
C SER A 191 6.66 -9.62 13.66
N LYS A 192 7.87 -9.16 13.38
CA LYS A 192 8.87 -9.88 12.62
C LYS A 192 9.97 -10.30 13.56
N GLY A 193 10.19 -11.58 13.64
CA GLY A 193 11.22 -12.17 14.50
C GLY A 193 12.63 -11.87 14.00
N SER A 194 13.60 -12.22 14.84
CA SER A 194 15.00 -11.93 14.62
C SER A 194 15.63 -12.82 13.54
N ALA A 195 16.26 -12.22 12.56
CA ALA A 195 17.07 -12.93 11.56
C ALA A 195 18.41 -13.45 12.12
N THR A 196 18.79 -13.10 13.35
CA THR A 196 20.10 -13.43 13.92
C THR A 196 20.00 -14.32 15.16
N THR A 197 21.03 -15.17 15.38
CA THR A 197 21.16 -15.98 16.59
C THR A 197 21.28 -15.17 17.88
N THR A 198 21.43 -13.87 17.80
CA THR A 198 21.51 -12.95 18.94
C THR A 198 20.14 -12.48 19.42
N GLY A 199 19.03 -12.85 18.72
CA GLY A 199 17.68 -12.41 19.05
C GLY A 199 17.43 -10.93 18.77
N ARG A 200 18.26 -10.31 17.92
CA ARG A 200 18.12 -8.94 17.45
C ARG A 200 17.89 -8.92 15.94
N ASP A 201 17.48 -7.82 15.37
CA ASP A 201 17.12 -7.67 13.96
C ASP A 201 15.66 -8.01 13.66
N GLY A 202 14.78 -7.66 14.58
CA GLY A 202 13.33 -7.80 14.47
C GLY A 202 12.64 -6.44 14.33
N THR A 203 11.38 -6.48 13.91
CA THR A 203 10.54 -5.29 13.81
C THR A 203 9.17 -5.59 14.38
N ASP A 204 8.72 -4.75 15.30
CA ASP A 204 7.34 -4.74 15.80
C ASP A 204 6.67 -3.46 15.30
N ALA A 205 5.52 -3.57 14.66
CA ALA A 205 4.79 -2.43 14.14
C ALA A 205 3.32 -2.47 14.54
N SER A 206 2.73 -1.29 14.71
CA SER A 206 1.30 -1.12 14.85
C SER A 206 0.79 0.05 14.04
N SER A 207 -0.43 -0.07 13.52
CA SER A 207 -1.10 0.95 12.73
C SER A 207 -2.53 1.15 13.22
N MET A 208 -2.96 2.39 13.33
CA MET A 208 -4.32 2.77 13.69
C MET A 208 -4.84 3.84 12.72
N GLY A 209 -6.06 3.66 12.21
CA GLY A 209 -6.68 4.56 11.26
C GLY A 209 -8.14 4.85 11.53
N LEU A 210 -8.54 6.06 11.16
CA LEU A 210 -9.92 6.52 11.13
C LEU A 210 -10.22 7.12 9.75
N VAL A 211 -11.24 6.60 9.08
CA VAL A 211 -11.77 7.19 7.84
C VAL A 211 -13.20 7.64 8.10
N VAL A 212 -13.51 8.88 7.75
CA VAL A 212 -14.86 9.44 7.82
C VAL A 212 -15.23 10.00 6.46
N ALA A 213 -16.26 9.46 5.83
CA ALA A 213 -16.78 9.94 4.55
C ALA A 213 -18.20 10.49 4.71
N MET A 214 -18.44 11.71 4.27
CA MET A 214 -19.74 12.37 4.32
C MET A 214 -19.87 13.46 3.24
N SER A 215 -20.95 13.41 2.49
CA SER A 215 -21.31 14.47 1.52
C SER A 215 -20.17 14.84 0.54
N GLY A 216 -19.45 13.84 0.04
CA GLY A 216 -18.32 14.03 -0.90
C GLY A 216 -17.00 14.42 -0.23
N VAL A 217 -16.96 14.62 1.08
CA VAL A 217 -15.74 14.83 1.86
C VAL A 217 -15.30 13.50 2.47
N THR A 218 -14.01 13.17 2.38
CA THR A 218 -13.38 12.07 3.11
C THR A 218 -12.25 12.62 3.96
N LEU A 219 -12.29 12.37 5.25
CA LEU A 219 -11.21 12.64 6.20
C LEU A 219 -10.56 11.30 6.57
N THR A 220 -9.24 11.24 6.50
CA THR A 220 -8.45 10.09 6.92
C THR A 220 -7.43 10.56 7.96
N LEU A 221 -7.35 9.85 9.08
CA LEU A 221 -6.34 10.05 10.11
C LEU A 221 -5.64 8.72 10.37
N ALA A 222 -4.31 8.74 10.53
CA ALA A 222 -3.56 7.56 10.90
C ALA A 222 -2.44 7.86 11.89
N GLN A 223 -2.10 6.83 12.64
CA GLN A 223 -0.92 6.77 13.48
C GLN A 223 -0.28 5.40 13.35
N ASN A 224 1.05 5.38 13.20
CA ASN A 224 1.85 4.18 13.13
C ASN A 224 2.98 4.27 14.16
N ASP A 225 3.27 3.16 14.82
CA ASP A 225 4.41 2.99 15.71
C ASP A 225 5.24 1.81 15.22
N THR A 226 6.57 1.97 15.09
CA THR A 226 7.46 0.91 14.64
C THR A 226 8.71 0.86 15.48
N GLU A 227 8.91 -0.24 16.21
CA GLU A 227 10.15 -0.52 16.93
C GLU A 227 11.03 -1.44 16.08
N VAL A 228 12.23 -0.97 15.75
CA VAL A 228 13.26 -1.74 15.04
C VAL A 228 14.37 -2.11 16.03
N LYS A 229 14.62 -3.41 16.18
CA LYS A 229 15.73 -3.96 16.96
C LYS A 229 16.83 -4.39 15.99
N ALA A 230 17.73 -3.49 15.66
CA ALA A 230 18.82 -3.78 14.74
C ALA A 230 19.82 -4.78 15.33
N ALA A 231 20.61 -5.45 14.47
CA ALA A 231 21.66 -6.38 14.90
C ALA A 231 22.64 -5.75 15.91
N ALA A 232 22.93 -4.46 15.78
CA ALA A 232 23.67 -3.66 16.75
C ALA A 232 22.73 -2.74 17.51
N ALA A 233 22.70 -2.80 18.83
CA ALA A 233 21.80 -2.00 19.67
C ALA A 233 21.91 -0.48 19.48
N ALA A 234 23.06 0.01 19.02
CA ALA A 234 23.25 1.43 18.71
C ALA A 234 22.44 1.90 17.49
N ASN A 235 21.91 0.95 16.71
CA ASN A 235 21.11 1.25 15.52
C ASN A 235 19.62 0.93 15.75
N ASP A 236 19.21 0.66 16.99
CA ASP A 236 17.79 0.49 17.32
C ASP A 236 17.05 1.80 17.04
N ALA A 237 15.84 1.68 16.49
CA ALA A 237 14.97 2.82 16.23
C ALA A 237 13.58 2.57 16.80
N ASP A 238 12.87 3.67 17.09
CA ASP A 238 11.48 3.66 17.57
C ASP A 238 10.78 4.83 16.91
N TYR A 239 10.10 4.54 15.80
CA TYR A 239 9.46 5.54 14.99
C TYR A 239 7.99 5.68 15.37
N GLU A 240 7.57 6.93 15.50
CA GLU A 240 6.16 7.30 15.58
C GLU A 240 5.80 8.17 14.39
N ALA A 241 4.83 7.73 13.61
CA ALA A 241 4.34 8.47 12.46
C ALA A 241 2.87 8.83 12.63
N SER A 242 2.48 10.02 12.23
CA SER A 242 1.08 10.45 12.20
C SER A 242 0.77 11.16 10.89
N SER A 243 -0.45 10.97 10.39
CA SER A 243 -0.90 11.66 9.19
C SER A 243 -2.38 12.01 9.23
N ALA A 244 -2.70 13.05 8.45
CA ALA A 244 -4.07 13.48 8.20
C ALA A 244 -4.24 13.83 6.73
N ALA A 245 -5.31 13.34 6.12
CA ALA A 245 -5.68 13.68 4.75
C ALA A 245 -7.15 14.08 4.67
N ILE A 246 -7.46 15.00 3.79
CA ILE A 246 -8.82 15.37 3.42
C ILE A 246 -8.96 15.34 1.90
N ALA A 247 -9.96 14.65 1.41
CA ALA A 247 -10.34 14.67 0.00
C ALA A 247 -11.76 15.21 -0.15
N TYR A 248 -11.99 15.95 -1.22
CA TYR A 248 -13.32 16.48 -1.56
C TYR A 248 -13.63 16.24 -3.03
N THR A 249 -14.72 15.52 -3.29
CA THR A 249 -15.28 15.32 -4.62
C THR A 249 -16.14 16.52 -4.99
N ILE A 250 -15.62 17.38 -5.85
CA ILE A 250 -16.30 18.60 -6.31
C ILE A 250 -17.40 18.25 -7.31
N SER A 251 -17.14 17.26 -8.15
CA SER A 251 -18.08 16.74 -9.16
C SER A 251 -17.68 15.34 -9.58
N ASP A 252 -18.49 14.68 -10.39
CA ASP A 252 -18.17 13.35 -10.95
C ASP A 252 -16.83 13.31 -11.73
N ALA A 253 -16.38 14.48 -12.19
CA ALA A 253 -15.14 14.59 -12.96
C ALA A 253 -13.96 15.14 -12.15
N MET A 254 -14.17 15.77 -10.98
CA MET A 254 -13.11 16.50 -10.29
C MET A 254 -13.09 16.23 -8.79
N ALA A 255 -11.93 15.89 -8.28
CA ALA A 255 -11.64 15.79 -6.86
C ALA A 255 -10.39 16.60 -6.50
N VAL A 256 -10.34 17.07 -5.26
CA VAL A 256 -9.17 17.74 -4.66
C VAL A 256 -8.81 17.02 -3.37
N GLN A 257 -7.53 17.04 -3.02
CA GLN A 257 -7.03 16.44 -1.80
C GLN A 257 -5.93 17.29 -1.17
N MET A 258 -5.79 17.16 0.14
CA MET A 258 -4.70 17.73 0.92
C MET A 258 -4.29 16.72 1.98
N TYR A 259 -3.02 16.69 2.33
CA TYR A 259 -2.52 15.85 3.40
C TYR A 259 -1.36 16.51 4.16
N SER A 260 -1.10 16.00 5.34
CA SER A 260 0.09 16.31 6.14
C SER A 260 0.48 15.08 6.94
N GLY A 261 1.77 14.79 7.01
CA GLY A 261 2.34 13.71 7.81
C GLY A 261 3.61 14.14 8.53
N GLU A 262 3.90 13.46 9.63
CA GLU A 262 5.18 13.59 10.33
C GLU A 262 5.61 12.24 10.88
N THR A 263 6.94 12.03 10.92
CA THR A 263 7.57 10.86 11.54
C THR A 263 8.73 11.32 12.39
N ASP A 264 8.77 10.87 13.63
CA ASP A 264 9.85 11.11 14.58
C ASP A 264 10.47 9.78 15.03
N ASN A 265 11.75 9.79 15.40
CA ASN A 265 12.40 8.65 16.04
C ASN A 265 12.58 8.94 17.54
N LYS A 266 11.84 8.24 18.40
CA LYS A 266 11.90 8.44 19.87
C LYS A 266 13.28 8.11 20.49
N LYS A 267 14.08 7.28 19.80
CA LYS A 267 15.45 6.92 20.23
C LYS A 267 16.51 7.88 19.70
N ASP A 268 16.16 8.69 18.71
CA ASP A 268 17.05 9.71 18.13
C ASP A 268 16.29 11.03 17.98
N ALA A 269 16.48 11.93 18.92
CA ALA A 269 15.78 13.21 18.95
C ALA A 269 16.14 14.16 17.79
N ASP A 270 17.19 13.87 17.06
CA ASP A 270 17.60 14.66 15.89
C ASP A 270 16.84 14.23 14.62
N PHE A 271 16.29 13.01 14.58
CA PHE A 271 15.53 12.56 13.42
C PHE A 271 14.11 13.13 13.42
N SER A 272 13.72 13.75 12.32
CA SER A 272 12.34 14.09 12.03
C SER A 272 12.09 14.16 10.52
N PHE A 273 10.91 13.75 10.10
CA PHE A 273 10.43 13.91 8.73
C PHE A 273 9.03 14.52 8.77
N LYS A 274 8.81 15.57 7.98
CA LYS A 274 7.48 16.21 7.82
C LYS A 274 7.22 16.41 6.37
N ASP A 275 5.99 16.10 5.94
CA ASP A 275 5.55 16.40 4.60
C ASP A 275 4.13 16.95 4.58
N THR A 276 3.84 17.73 3.56
CA THR A 276 2.52 18.24 3.26
C THR A 276 2.32 18.27 1.76
N GLY A 277 1.10 18.03 1.31
CA GLY A 277 0.80 18.10 -0.09
C GLY A 277 -0.65 18.39 -0.40
N TYR A 278 -0.89 18.72 -1.65
CA TYR A 278 -2.22 18.88 -2.20
C TYR A 278 -2.25 18.43 -3.66
N GLY A 279 -3.41 18.02 -4.10
CA GLY A 279 -3.59 17.56 -5.47
C GLY A 279 -4.98 17.78 -6.01
N VAL A 280 -5.07 17.77 -7.33
CA VAL A 280 -6.30 17.81 -8.09
C VAL A 280 -6.29 16.67 -9.08
N THR A 281 -7.37 15.91 -9.13
CA THR A 281 -7.60 14.89 -10.16
C THR A 281 -8.80 15.27 -11.01
N TYR A 282 -8.67 15.16 -12.31
CA TYR A 282 -9.71 15.41 -13.28
C TYR A 282 -9.91 14.20 -14.20
N THR A 283 -11.09 13.61 -14.15
CA THR A 283 -11.52 12.54 -15.06
C THR A 283 -11.93 13.16 -16.40
N ILE A 284 -11.11 12.94 -17.43
CA ILE A 284 -11.36 13.43 -18.79
C ILE A 284 -12.48 12.63 -19.46
N THR A 285 -12.43 11.32 -19.28
CA THR A 285 -13.44 10.34 -19.72
C THR A 285 -13.28 9.07 -18.88
N PRO A 286 -14.27 8.19 -18.79
CA PRO A 286 -14.08 6.89 -18.14
C PRO A 286 -12.81 6.19 -18.62
N GLY A 287 -11.96 5.79 -17.69
CA GLY A 287 -10.66 5.17 -17.95
C GLY A 287 -9.51 6.14 -18.27
N LEU A 288 -9.74 7.47 -18.33
CA LEU A 288 -8.67 8.44 -18.55
C LEU A 288 -8.80 9.61 -17.57
N ALA A 289 -7.79 9.82 -16.75
CA ALA A 289 -7.71 10.91 -15.79
C ALA A 289 -6.38 11.65 -15.89
N ALA A 290 -6.40 12.94 -15.56
CA ALA A 290 -5.20 13.75 -15.35
C ALA A 290 -5.14 14.18 -13.89
N SER A 291 -3.94 14.25 -13.32
CA SER A 291 -3.71 14.76 -11.97
C SER A 291 -2.55 15.76 -11.94
N VAL A 292 -2.63 16.65 -10.98
CA VAL A 292 -1.54 17.56 -10.59
C VAL A 292 -1.40 17.46 -9.10
N THR A 293 -0.20 17.15 -8.61
CA THR A 293 0.13 17.11 -7.18
C THR A 293 1.29 18.03 -6.88
N HIS A 294 1.29 18.61 -5.69
CA HIS A 294 2.39 19.41 -5.18
C HIS A 294 2.66 19.01 -3.73
N ASN A 295 3.90 18.67 -3.43
CA ASN A 295 4.35 18.21 -2.13
C ASN A 295 5.51 19.08 -1.66
N SER A 296 5.61 19.30 -0.36
CA SER A 296 6.77 19.89 0.30
C SER A 296 7.15 19.05 1.50
N TRP A 297 8.45 18.89 1.73
CA TRP A 297 8.98 18.08 2.80
C TRP A 297 10.15 18.74 3.49
N ASP A 298 10.28 18.46 4.79
CA ASP A 298 11.41 18.81 5.64
C ASP A 298 11.89 17.54 6.34
N HIS A 299 13.18 17.26 6.26
CA HIS A 299 13.82 16.10 6.85
C HIS A 299 15.03 16.51 7.68
N THR A 300 15.17 15.92 8.84
CA THR A 300 16.38 15.95 9.65
C THR A 300 16.81 14.52 9.90
N ASN A 301 18.00 14.14 9.47
CA ASN A 301 18.49 12.78 9.65
C ASN A 301 19.09 12.57 11.06
N ASN A 302 19.43 11.32 11.40
CA ASN A 302 20.01 10.93 12.70
C ASN A 302 21.32 11.63 13.07
N SER A 303 21.93 12.36 12.17
CA SER A 303 23.13 13.20 12.44
C SER A 303 22.79 14.69 12.57
N GLY A 304 21.52 15.06 12.62
CA GLY A 304 21.05 16.44 12.69
C GLY A 304 21.20 17.23 11.38
N THR A 305 21.54 16.56 10.27
CA THR A 305 21.60 17.22 8.96
C THR A 305 20.19 17.44 8.43
N LYS A 306 19.91 18.70 8.06
CA LYS A 306 18.61 19.11 7.53
C LYS A 306 18.61 19.11 6.01
N ASP A 307 17.54 18.63 5.44
CA ASP A 307 17.22 18.70 4.02
C ASP A 307 15.73 19.05 3.85
N SER A 308 15.40 19.75 2.77
CA SER A 308 14.02 20.13 2.47
C SER A 308 13.84 20.31 0.98
N GLY A 309 12.63 20.12 0.52
CA GLY A 309 12.35 20.27 -0.90
C GLY A 309 10.87 20.30 -1.24
N THR A 310 10.63 20.39 -2.53
CA THR A 310 9.29 20.31 -3.10
C THR A 310 9.31 19.42 -4.33
N ASN A 311 8.18 18.78 -4.58
CA ASN A 311 7.90 18.09 -5.84
C ASN A 311 6.58 18.58 -6.42
N THR A 312 6.54 18.78 -7.73
CA THR A 312 5.31 18.97 -8.47
C THR A 312 5.23 17.92 -9.55
N ALA A 313 4.20 17.10 -9.50
CA ALA A 313 3.95 16.07 -10.49
C ALA A 313 2.70 16.38 -11.33
N VAL A 314 2.78 16.07 -12.61
CA VAL A 314 1.64 16.07 -13.54
C VAL A 314 1.55 14.68 -14.15
N ALA A 315 0.45 14.00 -13.93
CA ALA A 315 0.26 12.65 -14.45
C ALA A 315 -0.97 12.54 -15.35
N LEU A 316 -0.87 11.63 -16.31
CA LEU A 316 -1.97 11.18 -17.15
C LEU A 316 -2.09 9.66 -16.96
N ASN A 317 -3.25 9.23 -16.45
CA ASN A 317 -3.53 7.85 -16.09
C ASN A 317 -4.60 7.28 -17.02
N LEU A 318 -4.27 6.19 -17.69
CA LEU A 318 -5.18 5.40 -18.51
C LEU A 318 -5.45 4.06 -17.81
N SER A 319 -6.72 3.68 -17.65
CA SER A 319 -7.13 2.38 -17.11
C SER A 319 -8.16 1.71 -18.03
N PHE A 320 -8.11 0.40 -18.12
CA PHE A 320 -9.01 -0.42 -18.94
C PHE A 320 -9.29 -1.79 -18.31
#